data_7b1fd313e72be321a5dcc85cc07e6e5e
#
_entry.id   7b1fd313e72be321a5dcc85cc07e6e5e
#
_cell.length_a   1.000
_cell.length_b   1.000
_cell.length_c   1.000
_cell.angle_alpha   90.00
_cell.angle_beta   90.00
_cell.angle_gamma   90.00
#
_symmetry.space_group_name_H-M   'P 1'
#
loop_
_entity.id
_entity.type
_entity.pdbx_description
1 polymer ?
#
loop_
_entity_poly.entity_id
_entity_poly.type
_entity_poly.pdbx_seq_one_letter_code
_entity_poly.pdbx_strand_id
1 'polypeptide(L)'
;MGEVILTMKDIDKSFPGVHALDHVNFEVKRGEVHALMGENGAGKSTLMKVLTGIYQKDSGSITYKGKETEFHNTREAQDAGVVIVHQELNMVGDLTVAQNIFIGREPKKGFSIDDKKMIEDSKKLFQELNIEINPKEKMNNLTVGKQQMCEIAKAISHKAEVIIFDEPSAALTEKEIADLFEIIRDLRKKGLGIVYISHRMDEIKTITDRVTVMRDGGYVGTLITADSTKEDIINMMVGRVIYEDPKEHSMVAPDAPVVLKVENLNAGKMVQNVSFELRKGEILGFSGLMGAGRTETARALFGADPKQSGKISIRGKDGQLREVTINSPQDAVKYGIGYLSEDRRRYGCVVQKSVTENTTLATMEEFTSGIFINKSKEKEVSEKYVKELATKTPNCEQLVVNLSGGNQQKVVIAKWLTRDSEILIFDEPTRGIDVGAKNEIYKLMNRLAAEGKSIIMIST
;
A
#
# COMPACT_ATOMS: atom_id res chain seq x y z
N MET A 1 -10.91 18.94 25.70
CA MET A 1 -9.92 17.88 25.38
C MET A 1 -9.70 17.05 26.64
N GLY A 2 -9.72 15.70 26.51
CA GLY A 2 -9.59 14.80 27.65
C GLY A 2 -8.21 14.82 28.30
N GLU A 3 -8.08 14.13 29.42
CA GLU A 3 -6.82 13.87 30.12
C GLU A 3 -5.89 13.02 29.26
N VAL A 4 -4.56 13.25 29.35
CA VAL A 4 -3.56 12.43 28.67
C VAL A 4 -3.53 11.04 29.31
N ILE A 5 -3.85 10.01 28.53
CA ILE A 5 -3.85 8.60 28.98
C ILE A 5 -2.52 7.91 28.70
N LEU A 6 -1.83 8.31 27.61
CA LEU A 6 -0.57 7.72 27.16
C LEU A 6 0.39 8.82 26.73
N THR A 7 1.64 8.72 27.16
CA THR A 7 2.76 9.55 26.68
C THR A 7 3.96 8.66 26.39
N MET A 8 4.54 8.82 25.23
CA MET A 8 5.83 8.28 24.83
C MET A 8 6.79 9.46 24.68
N LYS A 9 7.92 9.45 25.41
CA LYS A 9 8.86 10.57 25.44
C LYS A 9 10.26 10.09 25.09
N ASP A 10 10.90 10.80 24.15
CA ASP A 10 12.27 10.58 23.69
C ASP A 10 12.55 9.11 23.34
N ILE A 11 11.59 8.45 22.66
CA ILE A 11 11.71 7.03 22.30
C ILE A 11 12.74 6.85 21.20
N ASP A 12 13.72 6.01 21.52
CA ASP A 12 14.78 5.62 20.58
C ASP A 12 14.73 4.11 20.30
N LYS A 13 14.99 3.72 19.03
CA LYS A 13 15.06 2.34 18.61
C LYS A 13 15.91 2.15 17.38
N SER A 14 16.95 1.34 17.52
CA SER A 14 17.84 0.93 16.43
C SER A 14 17.71 -0.57 16.12
N PHE A 15 17.89 -0.89 14.85
CA PHE A 15 18.07 -2.25 14.36
C PHE A 15 19.41 -2.32 13.60
N PRO A 16 19.99 -3.53 13.34
CA PRO A 16 21.21 -3.63 12.55
C PRO A 16 21.13 -2.89 11.22
N GLY A 17 21.89 -1.80 11.09
CA GLY A 17 21.95 -0.97 9.89
C GLY A 17 20.85 0.08 9.73
N VAL A 18 19.89 0.21 10.68
CA VAL A 18 18.80 1.20 10.59
C VAL A 18 18.49 1.81 11.95
N HIS A 19 18.56 3.14 12.06
CA HIS A 19 18.01 3.88 13.20
C HIS A 19 16.53 4.16 12.91
N ALA A 20 15.65 3.37 13.52
CA ALA A 20 14.24 3.34 13.17
C ALA A 20 13.38 4.37 13.92
N LEU A 21 13.78 4.75 15.15
CA LEU A 21 13.17 5.82 15.95
C LEU A 21 14.28 6.65 16.54
N ASP A 22 14.20 7.97 16.37
CA ASP A 22 15.15 8.97 16.85
C ASP A 22 14.41 10.00 17.71
N HIS A 23 14.49 9.85 19.03
CA HIS A 23 13.91 10.74 20.05
C HIS A 23 12.45 11.10 19.80
N VAL A 24 11.61 10.09 19.50
CA VAL A 24 10.21 10.30 19.09
C VAL A 24 9.34 10.60 20.31
N ASN A 25 8.53 11.65 20.17
CA ASN A 25 7.52 12.04 21.17
C ASN A 25 6.12 11.83 20.61
N PHE A 26 5.25 11.18 21.42
CA PHE A 26 3.87 10.93 21.04
C PHE A 26 2.97 10.87 22.29
N GLU A 27 1.77 11.42 22.20
CA GLU A 27 0.80 11.37 23.29
C GLU A 27 -0.62 11.09 22.79
N VAL A 28 -1.45 10.48 23.63
CA VAL A 28 -2.86 10.22 23.32
C VAL A 28 -3.70 10.67 24.51
N LYS A 29 -4.84 11.33 24.24
CA LYS A 29 -5.81 11.77 25.26
C LYS A 29 -7.05 10.87 25.27
N ARG A 30 -7.73 10.85 26.41
CA ARG A 30 -9.04 10.16 26.49
C ARG A 30 -10.08 10.85 25.59
N GLY A 31 -10.84 10.04 24.88
CA GLY A 31 -11.89 10.54 23.97
C GLY A 31 -11.33 11.31 22.77
N GLU A 32 -10.10 10.98 22.36
CA GLU A 32 -9.42 11.56 21.21
C GLU A 32 -9.15 10.51 20.12
N VAL A 33 -9.26 10.92 18.87
CA VAL A 33 -8.68 10.19 17.74
C VAL A 33 -7.44 10.93 17.27
N HIS A 34 -6.27 10.39 17.56
CA HIS A 34 -4.97 10.98 17.24
C HIS A 34 -4.36 10.25 16.04
N ALA A 35 -4.21 10.95 14.93
CA ALA A 35 -3.52 10.39 13.76
C ALA A 35 -2.01 10.32 13.96
N LEU A 36 -1.39 9.22 13.51
CA LEU A 36 0.05 9.10 13.37
C LEU A 36 0.39 8.94 11.89
N MET A 37 1.01 9.96 11.31
CA MET A 37 1.31 10.04 9.89
C MET A 37 2.80 10.10 9.59
N GLY A 38 3.17 9.79 8.36
CA GLY A 38 4.54 9.80 7.84
C GLY A 38 4.67 8.88 6.64
N GLU A 39 5.74 9.01 5.89
CA GLU A 39 6.03 8.13 4.75
C GLU A 39 6.29 6.68 5.21
N ASN A 40 6.32 5.73 4.25
CA ASN A 40 6.73 4.36 4.54
C ASN A 40 8.19 4.34 5.01
N GLY A 41 8.44 3.69 6.13
CA GLY A 41 9.76 3.71 6.77
C GLY A 41 9.97 4.87 7.77
N ALA A 42 9.00 5.78 7.95
CA ALA A 42 9.10 6.87 8.92
C ALA A 42 9.09 6.42 10.41
N GLY A 43 8.98 5.13 10.69
CA GLY A 43 9.02 4.60 12.06
C GLY A 43 7.66 4.38 12.73
N LYS A 44 6.52 4.75 12.10
CA LYS A 44 5.16 4.65 12.69
C LYS A 44 4.85 3.28 13.31
N SER A 45 4.94 2.22 12.50
CA SER A 45 4.66 0.86 12.97
C SER A 45 5.70 0.38 13.99
N THR A 46 6.95 0.86 13.92
CA THR A 46 7.98 0.58 14.94
C THR A 46 7.60 1.22 16.26
N LEU A 47 7.16 2.48 16.27
CA LEU A 47 6.70 3.18 17.47
C LEU A 47 5.53 2.44 18.14
N MET A 48 4.55 1.99 17.37
CA MET A 48 3.41 1.22 17.88
C MET A 48 3.81 -0.17 18.36
N LYS A 49 4.79 -0.82 17.72
CA LYS A 49 5.35 -2.10 18.17
C LYS A 49 6.16 -1.95 19.46
N VAL A 50 6.81 -0.82 19.68
CA VAL A 50 7.42 -0.48 20.97
C VAL A 50 6.35 -0.29 22.04
N LEU A 51 5.30 0.48 21.75
CA LEU A 51 4.19 0.68 22.66
C LEU A 51 3.50 -0.62 23.09
N THR A 52 3.34 -1.56 22.15
CA THR A 52 2.66 -2.84 22.40
C THR A 52 3.58 -3.96 22.87
N GLY A 53 4.85 -3.68 23.16
CA GLY A 53 5.81 -4.65 23.71
C GLY A 53 6.32 -5.69 22.71
N ILE A 54 6.05 -5.51 21.38
CA ILE A 54 6.62 -6.37 20.33
C ILE A 54 8.13 -6.09 20.21
N TYR A 55 8.52 -4.82 20.33
CA TYR A 55 9.91 -4.39 20.40
C TYR A 55 10.18 -3.68 21.70
N GLN A 56 11.35 -3.88 22.28
CA GLN A 56 11.81 -3.09 23.41
C GLN A 56 12.46 -1.81 22.88
N LYS A 57 12.19 -0.67 23.52
CA LYS A 57 12.88 0.59 23.25
C LYS A 57 14.35 0.50 23.68
N ASP A 58 15.23 1.26 23.05
CA ASP A 58 16.61 1.36 23.44
C ASP A 58 16.79 2.47 24.50
N SER A 59 16.00 3.56 24.39
CA SER A 59 15.93 4.63 25.41
C SER A 59 14.56 5.34 25.39
N GLY A 60 14.36 6.30 26.29
CA GLY A 60 13.12 7.04 26.47
C GLY A 60 12.18 6.42 27.50
N SER A 61 11.00 7.02 27.68
CA SER A 61 10.02 6.58 28.69
C SER A 61 8.61 6.49 28.10
N ILE A 62 7.82 5.55 28.61
CA ILE A 62 6.40 5.40 28.33
C ILE A 62 5.64 5.60 29.63
N THR A 63 4.70 6.55 29.64
CA THR A 63 3.79 6.77 30.75
C THR A 63 2.38 6.40 30.34
N TYR A 64 1.76 5.49 31.06
CA TYR A 64 0.39 5.04 30.83
C TYR A 64 -0.45 5.20 32.09
N LYS A 65 -1.60 5.91 32.00
CA LYS A 65 -2.45 6.24 33.16
C LYS A 65 -1.67 6.91 34.31
N GLY A 66 -0.74 7.81 33.96
CA GLY A 66 0.08 8.55 34.93
C GLY A 66 1.19 7.73 35.61
N LYS A 67 1.43 6.49 35.18
CA LYS A 67 2.51 5.64 35.70
C LYS A 67 3.51 5.32 34.61
N GLU A 68 4.79 5.39 34.92
CA GLU A 68 5.82 4.88 34.02
C GLU A 68 5.64 3.37 33.84
N THR A 69 5.61 2.93 32.60
CA THR A 69 5.23 1.57 32.22
C THR A 69 6.11 1.10 31.08
N GLU A 70 6.45 -0.18 31.10
CA GLU A 70 7.12 -0.86 30.00
C GLU A 70 6.43 -2.21 29.77
N PHE A 71 5.92 -2.41 28.56
CA PHE A 71 5.32 -3.69 28.19
C PHE A 71 6.39 -4.59 27.56
N HIS A 72 6.58 -5.79 28.12
CA HIS A 72 7.59 -6.73 27.65
C HIS A 72 7.07 -7.68 26.56
N ASN A 73 5.76 -7.74 26.38
CA ASN A 73 5.08 -8.54 25.36
C ASN A 73 3.67 -7.99 25.09
N THR A 74 3.09 -8.46 24.00
CA THR A 74 1.76 -8.02 23.55
C THR A 74 0.64 -8.36 24.55
N ARG A 75 0.78 -9.43 25.31
CA ARG A 75 -0.21 -9.83 26.29
C ARG A 75 -0.29 -8.85 27.46
N GLU A 76 0.85 -8.40 27.96
CA GLU A 76 0.91 -7.37 29.01
C GLU A 76 0.23 -6.07 28.55
N ALA A 77 0.49 -5.62 27.32
CA ALA A 77 -0.15 -4.45 26.75
C ALA A 77 -1.68 -4.64 26.63
N GLN A 78 -2.13 -5.78 26.13
CA GLN A 78 -3.54 -6.12 26.01
C GLN A 78 -4.26 -6.21 27.37
N ASP A 79 -3.65 -6.84 28.35
CA ASP A 79 -4.19 -6.97 29.71
C ASP A 79 -4.26 -5.60 30.42
N ALA A 80 -3.36 -4.65 30.07
CA ALA A 80 -3.40 -3.26 30.54
C ALA A 80 -4.44 -2.40 29.78
N GLY A 81 -5.00 -2.89 28.65
CA GLY A 81 -5.98 -2.20 27.84
C GLY A 81 -5.38 -1.41 26.65
N VAL A 82 -4.14 -1.71 26.24
CA VAL A 82 -3.54 -1.18 25.00
C VAL A 82 -3.57 -2.26 23.92
N VAL A 83 -4.34 -2.04 22.86
CA VAL A 83 -4.61 -3.04 21.84
C VAL A 83 -4.34 -2.48 20.45
N ILE A 84 -3.84 -3.33 19.54
CA ILE A 84 -3.57 -2.97 18.15
C ILE A 84 -4.40 -3.83 17.20
N VAL A 85 -5.02 -3.17 16.22
CA VAL A 85 -5.61 -3.76 15.02
C VAL A 85 -4.59 -3.61 13.92
N HIS A 86 -4.06 -4.74 13.43
CA HIS A 86 -2.98 -4.77 12.44
C HIS A 86 -3.48 -4.54 11.03
N GLN A 87 -2.57 -4.09 10.16
CA GLN A 87 -2.81 -3.94 8.72
C GLN A 87 -3.08 -5.30 8.04
N GLU A 88 -2.36 -6.35 8.44
CA GLU A 88 -2.60 -7.72 7.97
C GLU A 88 -3.54 -8.44 8.92
N LEU A 89 -4.51 -9.15 8.36
CA LEU A 89 -5.50 -9.92 9.13
C LEU A 89 -4.83 -11.07 9.88
N ASN A 90 -4.87 -11.02 11.20
CA ASN A 90 -4.33 -12.05 12.10
C ASN A 90 -5.44 -12.99 12.61
N MET A 91 -6.17 -13.60 11.68
CA MET A 91 -7.28 -14.50 11.97
C MET A 91 -6.99 -15.93 11.51
N VAL A 92 -7.45 -16.90 12.28
CA VAL A 92 -7.34 -18.32 11.93
C VAL A 92 -8.56 -18.72 11.09
N GLY A 93 -8.35 -18.94 9.80
CA GLY A 93 -9.43 -19.13 8.82
C GLY A 93 -10.36 -20.31 9.09
N ASP A 94 -9.85 -21.41 9.64
CA ASP A 94 -10.63 -22.62 9.94
C ASP A 94 -11.42 -22.56 11.23
N LEU A 95 -11.14 -21.60 12.11
CA LEU A 95 -11.91 -21.36 13.32
C LEU A 95 -13.15 -20.52 13.03
N THR A 96 -14.15 -20.65 13.90
CA THR A 96 -15.34 -19.80 13.87
C THR A 96 -14.98 -18.37 14.30
N VAL A 97 -15.85 -17.43 13.96
CA VAL A 97 -15.73 -16.03 14.39
C VAL A 97 -15.64 -15.92 15.91
N ALA A 98 -16.51 -16.60 16.66
CA ALA A 98 -16.47 -16.59 18.11
C ALA A 98 -15.15 -17.13 18.67
N GLN A 99 -14.63 -18.22 18.10
CA GLN A 99 -13.33 -18.78 18.49
C GLN A 99 -12.18 -17.80 18.21
N ASN A 100 -12.21 -17.11 17.07
CA ASN A 100 -11.19 -16.09 16.76
C ASN A 100 -11.21 -14.89 17.72
N ILE A 101 -12.41 -14.44 18.12
CA ILE A 101 -12.55 -13.31 19.07
C ILE A 101 -11.97 -13.67 20.43
N PHE A 102 -12.20 -14.88 20.92
CA PHE A 102 -11.81 -15.31 22.26
C PHE A 102 -10.55 -16.19 22.31
N ILE A 103 -9.84 -16.37 21.20
CA ILE A 103 -8.61 -17.17 21.15
C ILE A 103 -7.62 -16.78 22.26
N GLY A 104 -7.18 -17.77 23.05
CA GLY A 104 -6.30 -17.58 24.21
C GLY A 104 -6.98 -17.01 25.47
N ARG A 105 -8.31 -16.75 25.41
CA ARG A 105 -9.14 -16.23 26.51
C ARG A 105 -10.51 -16.91 26.58
N GLU A 106 -10.58 -18.13 26.08
CA GLU A 106 -11.82 -18.89 25.97
C GLU A 106 -12.51 -19.01 27.35
N PRO A 107 -13.80 -18.65 27.46
CA PRO A 107 -14.57 -18.89 28.68
C PRO A 107 -14.64 -20.38 28.98
N LYS A 108 -14.46 -20.74 30.24
CA LYS A 108 -14.42 -22.12 30.70
C LYS A 108 -15.66 -22.48 31.50
N LYS A 109 -16.16 -23.70 31.29
CA LYS A 109 -17.17 -24.36 32.12
C LYS A 109 -16.55 -25.64 32.69
N GLY A 110 -16.04 -25.52 33.93
CA GLY A 110 -15.20 -26.57 34.52
C GLY A 110 -13.89 -26.75 33.78
N PHE A 111 -13.60 -27.95 33.26
CA PHE A 111 -12.37 -28.24 32.51
C PHE A 111 -12.52 -28.06 30.98
N SER A 112 -13.71 -27.75 30.48
CA SER A 112 -13.98 -27.58 29.04
C SER A 112 -14.24 -26.12 28.67
N ILE A 113 -14.04 -25.80 27.39
CA ILE A 113 -14.38 -24.50 26.80
C ILE A 113 -15.91 -24.37 26.75
N ASP A 114 -16.43 -23.19 27.08
CA ASP A 114 -17.85 -22.87 26.98
C ASP A 114 -18.17 -22.19 25.66
N ASP A 115 -18.36 -22.98 24.60
CA ASP A 115 -18.69 -22.49 23.26
C ASP A 115 -20.00 -21.70 23.23
N LYS A 116 -20.97 -22.05 24.07
CA LYS A 116 -22.25 -21.33 24.13
C LYS A 116 -22.04 -19.91 24.61
N LYS A 117 -21.24 -19.75 25.66
CA LYS A 117 -20.89 -18.44 26.21
C LYS A 117 -20.08 -17.62 25.22
N MET A 118 -19.09 -18.21 24.52
CA MET A 118 -18.34 -17.50 23.47
C MET A 118 -19.26 -16.94 22.39
N ILE A 119 -20.22 -17.75 21.92
CA ILE A 119 -21.17 -17.32 20.89
C ILE A 119 -22.08 -16.21 21.40
N GLU A 120 -22.58 -16.32 22.66
CA GLU A 120 -23.44 -15.32 23.26
C GLU A 120 -22.70 -13.98 23.47
N ASP A 121 -21.48 -14.04 24.01
CA ASP A 121 -20.66 -12.86 24.25
C ASP A 121 -20.26 -12.18 22.93
N SER A 122 -19.96 -12.98 21.88
CA SER A 122 -19.71 -12.44 20.52
C SER A 122 -20.95 -11.74 19.93
N LYS A 123 -22.15 -12.32 20.14
CA LYS A 123 -23.40 -11.67 19.68
C LYS A 123 -23.62 -10.33 20.35
N LYS A 124 -23.42 -10.24 21.68
CA LYS A 124 -23.54 -8.99 22.44
C LYS A 124 -22.57 -7.93 21.90
N LEU A 125 -21.30 -8.34 21.70
CA LEU A 125 -20.26 -7.47 21.16
C LEU A 125 -20.64 -6.93 19.77
N PHE A 126 -21.13 -7.79 18.88
CA PHE A 126 -21.56 -7.38 17.54
C PHE A 126 -22.79 -6.45 17.57
N GLN A 127 -23.72 -6.69 18.47
CA GLN A 127 -24.86 -5.77 18.69
C GLN A 127 -24.40 -4.39 19.16
N GLU A 128 -23.45 -4.34 20.10
CA GLU A 128 -22.87 -3.07 20.58
C GLU A 128 -22.12 -2.28 19.51
N LEU A 129 -21.57 -2.99 18.51
CA LEU A 129 -20.80 -2.41 17.40
C LEU A 129 -21.61 -2.27 16.11
N ASN A 130 -22.89 -2.63 16.15
CA ASN A 130 -23.78 -2.65 14.98
C ASN A 130 -23.20 -3.47 13.80
N ILE A 131 -22.58 -4.62 14.10
CA ILE A 131 -21.98 -5.53 13.12
C ILE A 131 -22.91 -6.73 12.89
N GLU A 132 -23.28 -6.97 11.63
CA GLU A 132 -24.09 -8.11 11.23
C GLU A 132 -23.22 -9.29 10.76
N ILE A 133 -22.72 -10.08 11.71
CA ILE A 133 -21.93 -11.30 11.43
C ILE A 133 -22.42 -12.45 12.32
N ASN A 134 -22.51 -13.66 11.75
CA ASN A 134 -22.86 -14.86 12.50
C ASN A 134 -21.61 -15.39 13.25
N PRO A 135 -21.60 -15.41 14.61
CA PRO A 135 -20.44 -15.90 15.37
C PRO A 135 -20.07 -17.36 15.14
N LYS A 136 -20.98 -18.17 14.60
CA LYS A 136 -20.74 -19.59 14.31
C LYS A 136 -20.12 -19.83 12.94
N GLU A 137 -20.05 -18.81 12.09
CA GLU A 137 -19.48 -18.93 10.76
C GLU A 137 -17.95 -19.06 10.81
N LYS A 138 -17.37 -19.83 9.89
CA LYS A 138 -15.92 -19.93 9.76
C LYS A 138 -15.36 -18.64 9.16
N MET A 139 -14.21 -18.23 9.64
CA MET A 139 -13.56 -16.99 9.20
C MET A 139 -13.28 -16.98 7.69
N ASN A 140 -12.87 -18.11 7.10
CA ASN A 140 -12.60 -18.24 5.65
C ASN A 140 -13.84 -18.00 4.77
N ASN A 141 -15.05 -18.11 5.31
CA ASN A 141 -16.29 -17.88 4.55
C ASN A 141 -16.67 -16.39 4.47
N LEU A 142 -16.01 -15.54 5.24
CA LEU A 142 -16.29 -14.11 5.30
C LEU A 142 -15.50 -13.36 4.25
N THR A 143 -16.08 -12.26 3.75
CA THR A 143 -15.33 -11.27 2.95
C THR A 143 -14.23 -10.62 3.78
N VAL A 144 -13.19 -10.12 3.13
CA VAL A 144 -12.06 -9.44 3.80
C VAL A 144 -12.55 -8.31 4.71
N GLY A 145 -13.52 -7.51 4.27
CA GLY A 145 -14.11 -6.45 5.09
C GLY A 145 -14.78 -6.99 6.36
N LYS A 146 -15.54 -8.08 6.28
CA LYS A 146 -16.14 -8.71 7.46
C LYS A 146 -15.09 -9.31 8.39
N GLN A 147 -14.00 -9.89 7.86
CA GLN A 147 -12.87 -10.35 8.67
C GLN A 147 -12.22 -9.20 9.43
N GLN A 148 -12.04 -8.04 8.78
CA GLN A 148 -11.53 -6.82 9.42
C GLN A 148 -12.44 -6.37 10.58
N MET A 149 -13.76 -6.38 10.38
CA MET A 149 -14.73 -6.08 11.44
C MET A 149 -14.64 -7.05 12.62
N CYS A 150 -14.37 -8.34 12.36
CA CYS A 150 -14.12 -9.32 13.42
C CYS A 150 -12.84 -9.01 14.20
N GLU A 151 -11.77 -8.55 13.53
CA GLU A 151 -10.51 -8.18 14.19
C GLU A 151 -10.69 -6.95 15.09
N ILE A 152 -11.45 -5.96 14.62
CA ILE A 152 -11.85 -4.79 15.42
C ILE A 152 -12.67 -5.23 16.65
N ALA A 153 -13.64 -6.10 16.47
CA ALA A 153 -14.45 -6.64 17.56
C ALA A 153 -13.57 -7.41 18.57
N LYS A 154 -12.61 -8.22 18.09
CA LYS A 154 -11.63 -8.90 18.94
C LYS A 154 -10.82 -7.90 19.77
N ALA A 155 -10.30 -6.83 19.16
CA ALA A 155 -9.56 -5.79 19.85
C ALA A 155 -10.40 -5.13 20.96
N ILE A 156 -11.64 -4.77 20.67
CA ILE A 156 -12.56 -4.13 21.63
C ILE A 156 -12.91 -5.08 22.79
N SER A 157 -13.00 -6.39 22.53
CA SER A 157 -13.30 -7.42 23.54
C SER A 157 -12.26 -7.53 24.68
N HIS A 158 -11.08 -6.92 24.53
CA HIS A 158 -10.03 -6.83 25.54
C HIS A 158 -10.22 -5.70 26.58
N LYS A 159 -11.41 -5.08 26.63
CA LYS A 159 -11.68 -3.90 27.50
C LYS A 159 -10.65 -2.79 27.25
N ALA A 160 -10.35 -2.55 25.99
CA ALA A 160 -9.36 -1.58 25.59
C ALA A 160 -9.68 -0.17 26.11
N GLU A 161 -8.64 0.55 26.51
CA GLU A 161 -8.69 1.97 26.81
C GLU A 161 -7.90 2.80 25.81
N VAL A 162 -6.91 2.17 25.15
CA VAL A 162 -6.21 2.70 23.97
C VAL A 162 -6.27 1.68 22.85
N ILE A 163 -6.79 2.08 21.69
CA ILE A 163 -6.84 1.24 20.51
C ILE A 163 -6.00 1.88 19.40
N ILE A 164 -5.12 1.09 18.80
CA ILE A 164 -4.30 1.47 17.66
C ILE A 164 -4.89 0.82 16.42
N PHE A 165 -5.29 1.61 15.43
CA PHE A 165 -5.70 1.16 14.10
C PHE A 165 -4.55 1.39 13.13
N ASP A 166 -3.90 0.32 12.66
CA ASP A 166 -2.81 0.40 11.68
C ASP A 166 -3.35 0.09 10.28
N GLU A 167 -3.61 1.14 9.49
CA GLU A 167 -4.20 1.11 8.14
C GLU A 167 -5.48 0.25 8.01
N PRO A 168 -6.49 0.45 8.87
CA PRO A 168 -7.63 -0.46 8.96
C PRO A 168 -8.54 -0.44 7.73
N SER A 169 -8.45 0.59 6.88
CA SER A 169 -9.30 0.81 5.70
C SER A 169 -8.73 0.26 4.40
N ALA A 170 -7.50 -0.28 4.41
CA ALA A 170 -6.77 -0.67 3.20
C ALA A 170 -7.51 -1.68 2.30
N ALA A 171 -8.35 -2.53 2.89
CA ALA A 171 -9.09 -3.59 2.19
C ALA A 171 -10.62 -3.41 2.25
N LEU A 172 -11.09 -2.26 2.71
CA LEU A 172 -12.51 -1.96 2.91
C LEU A 172 -13.12 -1.21 1.72
N THR A 173 -14.39 -1.49 1.45
CA THR A 173 -15.23 -0.68 0.56
C THR A 173 -15.62 0.65 1.24
N GLU A 174 -16.03 1.65 0.47
CA GLU A 174 -16.48 2.95 1.00
C GLU A 174 -17.59 2.81 2.06
N LYS A 175 -18.51 1.86 1.89
CA LYS A 175 -19.56 1.56 2.87
C LYS A 175 -18.96 1.03 4.17
N GLU A 176 -18.05 0.06 4.07
CA GLU A 176 -17.39 -0.53 5.24
C GLU A 176 -16.49 0.48 5.97
N ILE A 177 -15.91 1.45 5.25
CA ILE A 177 -15.16 2.57 5.85
C ILE A 177 -16.12 3.48 6.64
N ALA A 178 -17.31 3.76 6.11
CA ALA A 178 -18.31 4.54 6.84
C ALA A 178 -18.73 3.83 8.15
N ASP A 179 -18.98 2.51 8.09
CA ASP A 179 -19.31 1.69 9.26
C ASP A 179 -18.14 1.69 10.29
N LEU A 180 -16.89 1.56 9.84
CA LEU A 180 -15.70 1.68 10.68
C LEU A 180 -15.64 3.04 11.38
N PHE A 181 -15.93 4.14 10.68
CA PHE A 181 -15.88 5.48 11.25
C PHE A 181 -16.98 5.69 12.32
N GLU A 182 -18.15 5.09 12.15
CA GLU A 182 -19.18 5.11 13.20
C GLU A 182 -18.70 4.36 14.46
N ILE A 183 -18.08 3.19 14.30
CA ILE A 183 -17.48 2.44 15.42
C ILE A 183 -16.42 3.30 16.14
N ILE A 184 -15.52 3.94 15.39
CA ILE A 184 -14.47 4.81 15.96
C ILE A 184 -15.09 5.98 16.73
N ARG A 185 -16.12 6.65 16.17
CA ARG A 185 -16.82 7.75 16.84
C ARG A 185 -17.47 7.29 18.14
N ASP A 186 -18.06 6.11 18.19
CA ASP A 186 -18.70 5.59 19.40
C ASP A 186 -17.68 5.17 20.46
N LEU A 187 -16.53 4.57 20.06
CA LEU A 187 -15.42 4.31 20.98
C LEU A 187 -14.85 5.61 21.57
N ARG A 188 -14.68 6.64 20.74
CA ARG A 188 -14.29 7.98 21.18
C ARG A 188 -15.26 8.55 22.21
N LYS A 189 -16.59 8.48 21.96
CA LYS A 189 -17.62 8.93 22.91
C LYS A 189 -17.56 8.16 24.24
N LYS A 190 -17.19 6.88 24.21
CA LYS A 190 -16.96 6.05 25.40
C LYS A 190 -15.68 6.42 26.16
N GLY A 191 -14.91 7.39 25.67
CA GLY A 191 -13.69 7.91 26.34
C GLY A 191 -12.41 7.14 26.04
N LEU A 192 -12.39 6.26 25.02
CA LEU A 192 -11.17 5.57 24.63
C LEU A 192 -10.21 6.54 23.92
N GLY A 193 -8.90 6.37 24.15
CA GLY A 193 -7.87 6.99 23.32
C GLY A 193 -7.65 6.16 22.05
N ILE A 194 -7.66 6.81 20.90
CA ILE A 194 -7.56 6.11 19.62
C ILE A 194 -6.35 6.64 18.85
N VAL A 195 -5.47 5.75 18.42
CA VAL A 195 -4.40 6.03 17.46
C VAL A 195 -4.86 5.55 16.10
N TYR A 196 -4.85 6.43 15.11
CA TYR A 196 -5.27 6.10 13.75
C TYR A 196 -4.11 6.32 12.76
N ILE A 197 -3.62 5.24 12.16
CA ILE A 197 -2.56 5.28 11.16
C ILE A 197 -3.21 5.04 9.81
N SER A 198 -3.08 6.01 8.89
CA SER A 198 -3.54 5.89 7.51
C SER A 198 -2.69 6.78 6.62
N HIS A 199 -2.57 6.42 5.35
CA HIS A 199 -1.98 7.26 4.32
C HIS A 199 -3.05 8.02 3.50
N ARG A 200 -4.34 7.81 3.78
CA ARG A 200 -5.48 8.46 3.12
C ARG A 200 -5.85 9.76 3.83
N MET A 201 -5.49 10.91 3.24
CA MET A 201 -5.70 12.22 3.83
C MET A 201 -7.17 12.52 4.13
N ASP A 202 -8.10 12.03 3.29
CA ASP A 202 -9.53 12.23 3.48
C ASP A 202 -10.04 11.56 4.77
N GLU A 203 -9.50 10.38 5.11
CA GLU A 203 -9.81 9.71 6.36
C GLU A 203 -9.33 10.52 7.56
N ILE A 204 -8.07 10.98 7.52
CA ILE A 204 -7.46 11.80 8.58
C ILE A 204 -8.31 13.05 8.83
N LYS A 205 -8.65 13.78 7.78
CA LYS A 205 -9.48 15.00 7.88
C LYS A 205 -10.89 14.74 8.42
N THR A 206 -11.42 13.53 8.21
CA THR A 206 -12.79 13.16 8.58
C THR A 206 -12.93 12.68 10.01
N ILE A 207 -11.93 11.93 10.54
CA ILE A 207 -12.10 11.18 11.78
C ILE A 207 -11.20 11.64 12.92
N THR A 208 -10.11 12.40 12.67
CA THR A 208 -9.10 12.68 13.69
C THR A 208 -9.19 14.09 14.27
N ASP A 209 -8.75 14.24 15.52
CA ASP A 209 -8.69 15.51 16.24
C ASP A 209 -7.34 16.20 16.12
N ARG A 210 -6.26 15.40 16.23
CA ARG A 210 -4.87 15.85 16.07
C ARG A 210 -4.14 14.89 15.13
N VAL A 211 -3.08 15.39 14.53
CA VAL A 211 -2.19 14.61 13.68
C VAL A 211 -0.74 14.86 14.08
N THR A 212 -0.03 13.79 14.48
CA THR A 212 1.42 13.80 14.67
C THR A 212 2.08 13.26 13.42
N VAL A 213 3.08 14.00 12.93
CA VAL A 213 3.84 13.62 11.75
C VAL A 213 5.22 13.15 12.15
N MET A 214 5.61 11.98 11.60
CA MET A 214 6.96 11.42 11.68
C MET A 214 7.63 11.43 10.31
N ARG A 215 8.94 11.62 10.29
CA ARG A 215 9.77 11.56 9.08
C ARG A 215 11.16 11.03 9.43
N ASP A 216 11.66 10.08 8.64
CA ASP A 216 13.01 9.50 8.75
C ASP A 216 13.33 9.01 10.19
N GLY A 217 12.36 8.42 10.88
CA GLY A 217 12.48 7.94 12.25
C GLY A 217 12.26 9.01 13.34
N GLY A 218 12.19 10.29 12.99
CA GLY A 218 12.06 11.41 13.93
C GLY A 218 10.65 11.99 14.04
N TYR A 219 10.39 12.69 15.14
CA TYR A 219 9.19 13.49 15.34
C TYR A 219 9.33 14.84 14.64
N VAL A 220 8.36 15.19 13.77
CA VAL A 220 8.35 16.48 13.05
C VAL A 220 7.49 17.51 13.78
N GLY A 221 6.30 17.12 14.23
CA GLY A 221 5.37 18.00 14.91
C GLY A 221 3.98 17.42 15.04
N THR A 222 3.12 18.10 15.80
CA THR A 222 1.71 17.74 15.98
C THR A 222 0.82 18.92 15.63
N LEU A 223 -0.17 18.71 14.78
CA LEU A 223 -1.14 19.72 14.35
C LEU A 223 -2.54 19.37 14.89
N ILE A 224 -3.39 20.38 15.07
CA ILE A 224 -4.84 20.21 15.22
C ILE A 224 -5.40 19.97 13.83
N THR A 225 -6.09 18.83 13.62
CA THR A 225 -6.56 18.41 12.30
C THR A 225 -7.54 19.42 11.68
N ALA A 226 -8.40 20.02 12.49
CA ALA A 226 -9.37 21.01 12.02
C ALA A 226 -8.72 22.30 11.47
N ASP A 227 -7.60 22.70 12.07
CA ASP A 227 -6.91 23.97 11.77
C ASP A 227 -5.82 23.83 10.68
N SER A 228 -5.49 22.58 10.26
CA SER A 228 -4.45 22.29 9.26
C SER A 228 -5.05 22.01 7.89
N THR A 229 -4.33 22.29 6.82
CA THR A 229 -4.68 21.86 5.46
C THR A 229 -4.09 20.48 5.16
N LYS A 230 -4.51 19.84 4.05
CA LYS A 230 -3.87 18.59 3.58
C LYS A 230 -2.41 18.85 3.21
N GLU A 231 -2.16 19.99 2.59
CA GLU A 231 -0.84 20.46 2.16
C GLU A 231 0.10 20.64 3.34
N ASP A 232 -0.37 21.19 4.48
CA ASP A 232 0.44 21.35 5.68
C ASP A 232 0.95 20.00 6.18
N ILE A 233 0.07 19.01 6.27
CA ILE A 233 0.40 17.66 6.73
C ILE A 233 1.40 17.00 5.76
N ILE A 234 1.12 17.08 4.44
CA ILE A 234 1.99 16.51 3.40
C ILE A 234 3.38 17.14 3.43
N ASN A 235 3.46 18.48 3.54
CA ASN A 235 4.73 19.20 3.62
C ASN A 235 5.57 18.77 4.83
N MET A 236 4.93 18.53 5.98
CA MET A 236 5.62 18.00 7.15
C MET A 236 6.13 16.56 6.91
N MET A 237 5.32 15.71 6.25
CA MET A 237 5.70 14.32 5.97
C MET A 237 6.90 14.22 5.02
N VAL A 238 6.91 15.05 3.97
CA VAL A 238 7.90 14.98 2.87
C VAL A 238 9.09 15.91 3.11
N GLY A 239 8.91 16.97 3.91
CA GLY A 239 9.95 17.96 4.22
C GLY A 239 10.27 18.93 3.08
N ARG A 240 9.47 18.94 2.05
CA ARG A 240 9.52 19.87 0.92
C ARG A 240 8.10 20.18 0.45
N VAL A 241 7.89 21.38 -0.08
CA VAL A 241 6.60 21.75 -0.66
C VAL A 241 6.37 20.89 -1.91
N ILE A 242 5.30 20.11 -1.90
CA ILE A 242 4.87 19.36 -3.07
C ILE A 242 3.79 20.20 -3.74
N TYR A 243 4.14 20.83 -4.87
CA TYR A 243 3.14 21.43 -5.75
C TYR A 243 2.55 20.30 -6.61
N GLU A 244 1.32 19.91 -6.34
CA GLU A 244 0.49 19.16 -7.27
C GLU A 244 -0.18 20.18 -8.20
N ASP A 245 0.54 20.62 -9.24
CA ASP A 245 -0.12 21.30 -10.34
C ASP A 245 -0.82 20.25 -11.20
N PRO A 246 -2.15 20.19 -11.20
CA PRO A 246 -2.88 19.32 -12.13
C PRO A 246 -2.48 19.73 -13.55
N LYS A 247 -2.27 18.75 -14.41
CA LYS A 247 -1.94 18.98 -15.81
C LYS A 247 -3.15 19.63 -16.49
N GLU A 248 -3.11 20.93 -16.73
CA GLU A 248 -4.23 21.70 -17.28
C GLU A 248 -4.51 21.36 -18.76
N HIS A 249 -3.47 20.94 -19.49
CA HIS A 249 -3.58 20.65 -20.92
C HIS A 249 -2.77 19.40 -21.30
N SER A 250 -3.28 18.67 -22.30
CA SER A 250 -2.50 17.61 -22.96
C SER A 250 -1.35 18.25 -23.73
N MET A 251 -0.14 17.71 -23.56
CA MET A 251 1.05 18.13 -24.34
C MET A 251 1.17 17.38 -25.67
N VAL A 252 0.22 16.49 -25.97
CA VAL A 252 0.20 15.70 -27.20
C VAL A 252 -0.29 16.57 -28.35
N ALA A 253 0.48 16.64 -29.43
CA ALA A 253 0.05 17.35 -30.64
C ALA A 253 -1.24 16.74 -31.20
N PRO A 254 -2.21 17.53 -31.66
CA PRO A 254 -3.49 17.01 -32.17
C PRO A 254 -3.34 16.01 -33.34
N ASP A 255 -2.26 16.14 -34.10
CA ASP A 255 -1.88 15.31 -35.22
C ASP A 255 -0.89 14.19 -34.87
N ALA A 256 -0.57 14.00 -33.57
CA ALA A 256 0.32 12.94 -33.14
C ALA A 256 -0.15 11.56 -33.65
N PRO A 257 0.76 10.75 -34.23
CA PRO A 257 0.37 9.50 -34.85
C PRO A 257 -0.11 8.49 -33.81
N VAL A 258 -1.15 7.71 -34.15
CA VAL A 258 -1.62 6.58 -33.37
C VAL A 258 -0.54 5.50 -33.37
N VAL A 259 -0.08 5.07 -32.19
CA VAL A 259 0.94 4.03 -32.00
C VAL A 259 0.36 2.69 -31.63
N LEU A 260 -0.81 2.70 -30.97
CA LEU A 260 -1.57 1.51 -30.62
C LEU A 260 -3.05 1.76 -30.91
N LYS A 261 -3.70 0.81 -31.57
CA LYS A 261 -5.15 0.79 -31.75
C LYS A 261 -5.69 -0.56 -31.33
N VAL A 262 -6.69 -0.55 -30.48
CA VAL A 262 -7.41 -1.74 -30.00
C VAL A 262 -8.85 -1.62 -30.43
N GLU A 263 -9.40 -2.67 -31.08
CA GLU A 263 -10.75 -2.70 -31.60
C GLU A 263 -11.49 -3.94 -31.14
N ASN A 264 -12.63 -3.75 -30.48
CA ASN A 264 -13.56 -4.79 -30.03
C ASN A 264 -12.91 -5.92 -29.23
N LEU A 265 -11.98 -5.56 -28.33
CA LEU A 265 -11.28 -6.53 -27.48
C LEU A 265 -12.25 -7.18 -26.49
N ASN A 266 -12.24 -8.51 -26.47
CA ASN A 266 -13.00 -9.33 -25.54
C ASN A 266 -12.08 -10.34 -24.86
N ALA A 267 -12.12 -10.38 -23.51
CA ALA A 267 -11.34 -11.32 -22.69
C ALA A 267 -12.05 -11.66 -21.39
N GLY A 268 -12.24 -12.93 -21.11
CA GLY A 268 -12.94 -13.39 -19.91
C GLY A 268 -14.38 -12.85 -19.82
N LYS A 269 -14.81 -12.53 -18.59
CA LYS A 269 -16.15 -11.99 -18.32
C LYS A 269 -16.16 -10.46 -18.18
N MET A 270 -15.01 -9.86 -17.92
CA MET A 270 -14.91 -8.45 -17.54
C MET A 270 -14.53 -7.53 -18.69
N VAL A 271 -13.83 -8.03 -19.72
CA VAL A 271 -13.43 -7.26 -20.89
C VAL A 271 -14.42 -7.54 -22.01
N GLN A 272 -15.28 -6.58 -22.29
CA GLN A 272 -16.34 -6.73 -23.30
C GLN A 272 -16.32 -5.55 -24.28
N ASN A 273 -16.01 -5.85 -25.53
CA ASN A 273 -16.05 -4.90 -26.65
C ASN A 273 -15.25 -3.60 -26.39
N VAL A 274 -14.05 -3.72 -25.81
CA VAL A 274 -13.21 -2.57 -25.48
C VAL A 274 -12.47 -2.09 -26.72
N SER A 275 -12.59 -0.78 -27.02
CA SER A 275 -11.91 -0.14 -28.15
C SER A 275 -11.30 1.19 -27.71
N PHE A 276 -10.05 1.44 -28.10
CA PHE A 276 -9.35 2.70 -27.81
C PHE A 276 -8.14 2.88 -28.73
N GLU A 277 -7.61 4.09 -28.78
CA GLU A 277 -6.38 4.44 -29.47
C GLU A 277 -5.42 5.13 -28.50
N LEU A 278 -4.12 4.93 -28.70
CA LEU A 278 -3.05 5.60 -27.97
C LEU A 278 -2.14 6.31 -29.00
N ARG A 279 -1.88 7.58 -28.75
CA ARG A 279 -1.03 8.39 -29.62
C ARG A 279 0.40 8.46 -29.10
N LYS A 280 1.35 8.81 -29.97
CA LYS A 280 2.76 8.96 -29.58
C LYS A 280 2.93 10.07 -28.54
N GLY A 281 3.63 9.77 -27.44
CA GLY A 281 3.85 10.71 -26.35
C GLY A 281 2.62 10.98 -25.47
N GLU A 282 1.54 10.21 -25.65
CA GLU A 282 0.32 10.34 -24.86
C GLU A 282 0.40 9.55 -23.55
N ILE A 283 -0.22 10.09 -22.51
CA ILE A 283 -0.60 9.35 -21.29
C ILE A 283 -2.12 9.19 -21.33
N LEU A 284 -2.57 7.99 -21.71
CA LEU A 284 -3.99 7.62 -21.76
C LEU A 284 -4.41 7.04 -20.41
N GLY A 285 -5.33 7.69 -19.70
CA GLY A 285 -5.85 7.25 -18.41
C GLY A 285 -7.00 6.26 -18.53
N PHE A 286 -6.91 5.12 -17.87
CA PHE A 286 -8.02 4.17 -17.65
C PHE A 286 -8.53 4.37 -16.22
N SER A 287 -9.71 4.97 -16.09
CA SER A 287 -10.39 5.18 -14.82
C SER A 287 -11.64 4.31 -14.70
N GLY A 288 -12.04 3.99 -13.48
CA GLY A 288 -13.25 3.21 -13.21
C GLY A 288 -13.20 2.53 -11.84
N LEU A 289 -14.33 1.97 -11.40
CA LEU A 289 -14.44 1.27 -10.12
C LEU A 289 -13.65 -0.04 -10.09
N MET A 290 -13.37 -0.55 -8.88
CA MET A 290 -12.82 -1.90 -8.71
C MET A 290 -13.73 -2.92 -9.43
N GLY A 291 -13.12 -3.84 -10.20
CA GLY A 291 -13.86 -4.82 -10.98
C GLY A 291 -14.40 -4.32 -12.33
N ALA A 292 -14.04 -3.11 -12.76
CA ALA A 292 -14.45 -2.58 -14.07
C ALA A 292 -13.69 -3.19 -15.27
N GLY A 293 -12.77 -4.13 -15.07
CA GLY A 293 -12.04 -4.81 -16.13
C GLY A 293 -10.81 -4.06 -16.64
N ARG A 294 -10.33 -3.04 -15.95
CA ARG A 294 -9.16 -2.23 -16.37
C ARG A 294 -7.87 -3.04 -16.44
N THR A 295 -7.49 -3.68 -15.32
CA THR A 295 -6.33 -4.57 -15.22
C THR A 295 -6.45 -5.75 -16.19
N GLU A 296 -7.64 -6.34 -16.30
CA GLU A 296 -7.91 -7.45 -17.22
C GLU A 296 -7.73 -7.02 -18.69
N THR A 297 -8.14 -5.79 -19.05
CA THR A 297 -7.89 -5.21 -20.36
C THR A 297 -6.40 -5.08 -20.65
N ALA A 298 -5.63 -4.54 -19.71
CA ALA A 298 -4.17 -4.41 -19.83
C ALA A 298 -3.48 -5.78 -19.94
N ARG A 299 -3.90 -6.74 -19.12
CA ARG A 299 -3.37 -8.12 -19.15
C ARG A 299 -3.68 -8.84 -20.46
N ALA A 300 -4.88 -8.67 -21.00
CA ALA A 300 -5.25 -9.22 -22.30
C ALA A 300 -4.46 -8.56 -23.45
N LEU A 301 -4.25 -7.24 -23.39
CA LEU A 301 -3.41 -6.51 -24.34
C LEU A 301 -1.95 -6.97 -24.29
N PHE A 302 -1.43 -7.25 -23.10
CA PHE A 302 -0.06 -7.74 -22.90
C PHE A 302 0.10 -9.24 -23.17
N GLY A 303 -1.01 -9.96 -23.43
CA GLY A 303 -0.99 -11.41 -23.65
C GLY A 303 -0.75 -12.24 -22.39
N ALA A 304 -0.92 -11.63 -21.19
CA ALA A 304 -0.85 -12.34 -19.92
C ALA A 304 -2.13 -13.14 -19.64
N ASP A 305 -3.27 -12.66 -20.16
CA ASP A 305 -4.54 -13.37 -20.16
C ASP A 305 -5.00 -13.60 -21.60
N PRO A 306 -5.65 -14.75 -21.92
CA PRO A 306 -6.08 -15.07 -23.27
C PRO A 306 -7.23 -14.15 -23.69
N LYS A 307 -7.12 -13.53 -24.86
CA LYS A 307 -8.22 -12.82 -25.50
C LYS A 307 -9.12 -13.78 -26.29
N GLN A 308 -10.41 -13.51 -26.32
CA GLN A 308 -11.40 -14.27 -27.07
C GLN A 308 -11.59 -13.73 -28.50
N SER A 309 -11.55 -12.40 -28.66
CA SER A 309 -11.64 -11.71 -29.92
C SER A 309 -11.09 -10.28 -29.84
N GLY A 310 -11.06 -9.58 -30.92
CA GLY A 310 -10.59 -8.20 -31.04
C GLY A 310 -9.28 -8.09 -31.79
N LYS A 311 -9.02 -6.88 -32.32
CA LYS A 311 -7.85 -6.56 -33.14
C LYS A 311 -6.94 -5.62 -32.36
N ILE A 312 -5.65 -5.88 -32.46
CA ILE A 312 -4.60 -5.02 -31.89
C ILE A 312 -3.71 -4.61 -33.04
N SER A 313 -3.55 -3.30 -33.25
CA SER A 313 -2.66 -2.77 -34.27
C SER A 313 -1.60 -1.89 -33.61
N ILE A 314 -0.35 -2.08 -34.00
CA ILE A 314 0.80 -1.36 -33.47
C ILE A 314 1.57 -0.70 -34.61
N ARG A 315 2.03 0.53 -34.40
CA ARG A 315 2.86 1.26 -35.35
C ARG A 315 4.28 0.72 -35.34
N GLY A 316 4.71 0.22 -36.48
CA GLY A 316 6.09 -0.24 -36.68
C GLY A 316 7.08 0.92 -36.81
N LYS A 317 8.39 0.60 -36.75
CA LYS A 317 9.49 1.57 -36.95
C LYS A 317 9.43 2.25 -38.32
N ASP A 318 8.79 1.64 -39.31
CA ASP A 318 8.51 2.21 -40.65
C ASP A 318 7.34 3.22 -40.66
N GLY A 319 6.72 3.48 -39.53
CA GLY A 319 5.63 4.42 -39.39
C GLY A 319 4.25 3.89 -39.82
N GLN A 320 4.13 2.61 -40.17
CA GLN A 320 2.83 2.02 -40.57
C GLN A 320 2.16 1.34 -39.38
N LEU A 321 0.85 1.54 -39.23
CA LEU A 321 0.01 0.83 -38.28
C LEU A 321 -0.38 -0.54 -38.85
N ARG A 322 -0.01 -1.63 -38.17
CA ARG A 322 -0.26 -2.99 -38.64
C ARG A 322 -0.93 -3.81 -37.54
N GLU A 323 -1.88 -4.65 -37.94
CA GLU A 323 -2.49 -5.63 -37.06
C GLU A 323 -1.43 -6.66 -36.61
N VAL A 324 -1.40 -6.93 -35.32
CA VAL A 324 -0.44 -7.86 -34.71
C VAL A 324 -1.17 -8.90 -33.87
N THR A 325 -0.57 -10.08 -33.78
CA THR A 325 -1.09 -11.15 -32.92
C THR A 325 -0.27 -11.21 -31.64
N ILE A 326 -0.93 -10.99 -30.51
CA ILE A 326 -0.34 -11.08 -29.17
C ILE A 326 -1.08 -12.20 -28.44
N ASN A 327 -0.38 -13.33 -28.21
CA ASN A 327 -0.90 -14.48 -27.49
C ASN A 327 -0.12 -14.77 -26.22
N SER A 328 0.99 -14.07 -26.02
CA SER A 328 1.88 -14.23 -24.86
C SER A 328 2.56 -12.90 -24.50
N PRO A 329 3.04 -12.74 -23.27
CA PRO A 329 3.87 -11.59 -22.88
C PRO A 329 5.10 -11.39 -23.77
N GLN A 330 5.70 -12.50 -24.25
CA GLN A 330 6.86 -12.44 -25.15
C GLN A 330 6.50 -11.77 -26.48
N ASP A 331 5.29 -12.00 -27.00
CA ASP A 331 4.83 -11.33 -28.23
C ASP A 331 4.67 -9.82 -27.99
N ALA A 332 4.04 -9.43 -26.88
CA ALA A 332 3.90 -8.01 -26.52
C ALA A 332 5.25 -7.31 -26.41
N VAL A 333 6.22 -7.95 -25.75
CA VAL A 333 7.58 -7.43 -25.58
C VAL A 333 8.30 -7.28 -26.93
N LYS A 334 8.13 -8.21 -27.88
CA LYS A 334 8.67 -8.08 -29.25
C LYS A 334 8.11 -6.88 -30.00
N TYR A 335 6.85 -6.52 -29.73
CA TYR A 335 6.21 -5.33 -30.29
C TYR A 335 6.45 -4.05 -29.50
N GLY A 336 7.38 -4.07 -28.52
CA GLY A 336 7.76 -2.89 -27.77
C GLY A 336 6.79 -2.47 -26.66
N ILE A 337 5.94 -3.38 -26.19
CA ILE A 337 5.06 -3.13 -25.04
C ILE A 337 5.73 -3.59 -23.74
N GLY A 338 5.80 -2.70 -22.76
CA GLY A 338 6.20 -2.99 -21.37
C GLY A 338 4.99 -2.92 -20.45
N TYR A 339 4.93 -3.79 -19.44
CA TYR A 339 3.83 -3.84 -18.48
C TYR A 339 4.34 -3.81 -17.03
N LEU A 340 3.95 -2.76 -16.32
CA LEU A 340 4.17 -2.62 -14.89
C LEU A 340 2.88 -3.01 -14.19
N SER A 341 2.84 -4.22 -13.63
CA SER A 341 1.65 -4.78 -13.01
C SER A 341 1.36 -4.16 -11.63
N GLU A 342 0.10 -4.16 -11.23
CA GLU A 342 -0.37 -3.75 -9.90
C GLU A 342 0.38 -4.48 -8.78
N ASP A 343 0.54 -5.81 -8.88
CA ASP A 343 1.34 -6.60 -7.95
C ASP A 343 2.78 -6.74 -8.46
N ARG A 344 3.61 -5.75 -8.12
CA ARG A 344 5.02 -5.71 -8.51
C ARG A 344 5.85 -6.85 -7.94
N ARG A 345 5.50 -7.38 -6.75
CA ARG A 345 6.25 -8.47 -6.09
C ARG A 345 6.00 -9.82 -6.74
N ARG A 346 4.79 -10.03 -7.26
CA ARG A 346 4.41 -11.30 -7.89
C ARG A 346 4.74 -11.32 -9.38
N TYR A 347 4.55 -10.19 -10.08
CA TYR A 347 4.63 -10.13 -11.54
C TYR A 347 5.62 -9.09 -12.06
N GLY A 348 6.04 -8.14 -11.25
CA GLY A 348 6.90 -7.04 -11.68
C GLY A 348 8.39 -7.36 -11.59
N CYS A 349 8.86 -7.92 -10.48
CA CYS A 349 10.27 -8.23 -10.24
C CYS A 349 10.45 -9.55 -9.48
N VAL A 350 11.64 -10.11 -9.56
CA VAL A 350 12.08 -11.26 -8.77
C VAL A 350 12.75 -10.71 -7.51
N VAL A 351 11.99 -10.60 -6.42
CA VAL A 351 12.41 -9.85 -5.21
C VAL A 351 13.66 -10.41 -4.52
N GLN A 352 13.95 -11.72 -4.69
CA GLN A 352 15.18 -12.37 -4.17
C GLN A 352 16.41 -12.14 -5.05
N LYS A 353 16.26 -11.43 -6.17
CA LYS A 353 17.34 -11.08 -7.08
C LYS A 353 17.80 -9.64 -6.87
N SER A 354 19.00 -9.32 -7.33
CA SER A 354 19.59 -8.00 -7.22
C SER A 354 18.88 -6.97 -8.10
N VAL A 355 19.16 -5.70 -7.86
CA VAL A 355 18.73 -4.59 -8.73
C VAL A 355 19.25 -4.81 -10.15
N THR A 356 20.52 -5.22 -10.30
CA THR A 356 21.15 -5.52 -11.61
C THR A 356 20.38 -6.60 -12.35
N GLU A 357 20.17 -7.76 -11.74
CA GLU A 357 19.49 -8.90 -12.37
C GLU A 357 18.06 -8.56 -12.77
N ASN A 358 17.34 -7.78 -11.95
CA ASN A 358 15.99 -7.35 -12.29
C ASN A 358 15.95 -6.32 -13.43
N THR A 359 16.90 -5.39 -13.47
CA THR A 359 16.97 -4.34 -14.51
C THR A 359 17.19 -4.95 -15.90
N THR A 360 18.01 -5.99 -16.00
CA THR A 360 18.38 -6.61 -17.28
C THR A 360 17.49 -7.80 -17.70
N LEU A 361 16.61 -8.25 -16.79
CA LEU A 361 15.82 -9.47 -16.95
C LEU A 361 15.02 -9.55 -18.27
N ALA A 362 14.47 -8.44 -18.74
CA ALA A 362 13.64 -8.40 -19.96
C ALA A 362 14.46 -8.36 -21.28
N THR A 363 15.79 -8.24 -21.18
CA THR A 363 16.73 -8.09 -22.30
C THR A 363 17.96 -8.96 -22.16
N MET A 364 17.86 -10.09 -21.45
CA MET A 364 19.00 -10.97 -21.17
C MET A 364 19.80 -11.35 -22.44
N GLU A 365 19.14 -11.45 -23.60
CA GLU A 365 19.79 -11.72 -24.89
C GLU A 365 20.84 -10.68 -25.26
N GLU A 366 20.70 -9.42 -24.85
CA GLU A 366 21.68 -8.35 -25.14
C GLU A 366 22.92 -8.40 -24.21
N PHE A 367 22.80 -9.13 -23.12
CA PHE A 367 23.84 -9.28 -22.10
C PHE A 367 24.50 -10.65 -22.16
N THR A 368 24.10 -11.54 -23.08
CA THR A 368 24.64 -12.90 -23.22
C THR A 368 25.55 -13.01 -24.44
N SER A 369 26.66 -13.76 -24.31
CA SER A 369 27.51 -14.19 -25.37
C SER A 369 27.71 -15.70 -25.29
N GLY A 370 27.00 -16.46 -26.12
CA GLY A 370 26.89 -17.91 -25.98
C GLY A 370 26.22 -18.28 -24.66
N ILE A 371 26.91 -18.99 -23.79
CA ILE A 371 26.39 -19.41 -22.47
C ILE A 371 26.81 -18.47 -21.32
N PHE A 372 27.55 -17.40 -21.61
CA PHE A 372 28.09 -16.51 -20.58
C PHE A 372 27.33 -15.19 -20.56
N ILE A 373 27.09 -14.68 -19.35
CA ILE A 373 26.47 -13.36 -19.11
C ILE A 373 27.58 -12.33 -18.89
N ASN A 374 27.54 -11.21 -19.59
CA ASN A 374 28.46 -10.09 -19.43
C ASN A 374 28.05 -9.25 -18.19
N LYS A 375 28.52 -9.65 -17.02
CA LYS A 375 28.24 -9.02 -15.74
C LYS A 375 28.65 -7.54 -15.68
N SER A 376 29.72 -7.16 -16.37
CA SER A 376 30.16 -5.76 -16.40
C SER A 376 29.17 -4.88 -17.14
N LYS A 377 28.65 -5.33 -18.29
CA LYS A 377 27.65 -4.61 -19.08
C LYS A 377 26.30 -4.53 -18.34
N GLU A 378 25.87 -5.62 -17.68
CA GLU A 378 24.67 -5.61 -16.83
C GLU A 378 24.78 -4.55 -15.74
N LYS A 379 25.93 -4.50 -15.03
CA LYS A 379 26.18 -3.55 -13.96
C LYS A 379 26.17 -2.11 -14.46
N GLU A 380 26.86 -1.84 -15.56
CA GLU A 380 26.92 -0.50 -16.17
C GLU A 380 25.52 0.03 -16.50
N VAL A 381 24.68 -0.78 -17.16
CA VAL A 381 23.31 -0.40 -17.51
C VAL A 381 22.44 -0.20 -16.26
N SER A 382 22.61 -1.05 -15.26
CA SER A 382 21.89 -0.94 -13.99
C SER A 382 22.28 0.34 -13.23
N GLU A 383 23.55 0.65 -13.13
CA GLU A 383 24.05 1.89 -12.51
C GLU A 383 23.51 3.14 -13.21
N LYS A 384 23.47 3.12 -14.57
CA LYS A 384 22.84 4.18 -15.36
C LYS A 384 21.41 4.43 -14.91
N TYR A 385 20.56 3.40 -14.88
CA TYR A 385 19.14 3.56 -14.53
C TYR A 385 18.92 3.82 -13.04
N VAL A 386 19.75 3.31 -12.14
CA VAL A 386 19.72 3.66 -10.72
C VAL A 386 19.93 5.17 -10.54
N LYS A 387 20.89 5.76 -11.28
CA LYS A 387 21.15 7.21 -11.27
C LYS A 387 20.03 7.99 -11.93
N GLU A 388 19.58 7.57 -13.12
CA GLU A 388 18.58 8.27 -13.92
C GLU A 388 17.21 8.34 -13.24
N LEU A 389 16.82 7.24 -12.58
CA LEU A 389 15.56 7.13 -11.85
C LEU A 389 15.68 7.55 -10.37
N ALA A 390 16.88 7.98 -9.96
CA ALA A 390 17.17 8.31 -8.57
C ALA A 390 16.72 7.20 -7.59
N THR A 391 17.06 5.94 -7.91
CA THR A 391 16.70 4.79 -7.08
C THR A 391 17.58 4.78 -5.82
N LYS A 392 16.95 4.84 -4.63
CA LYS A 392 17.68 4.78 -3.36
C LYS A 392 18.08 3.33 -3.07
N THR A 393 19.32 2.98 -3.35
CA THR A 393 19.95 1.68 -3.06
C THR A 393 21.41 1.89 -2.67
N PRO A 394 21.97 1.09 -1.75
CA PRO A 394 23.39 1.16 -1.40
C PRO A 394 24.31 0.83 -2.60
N ASN A 395 23.90 -0.13 -3.43
CA ASN A 395 24.58 -0.57 -4.64
C ASN A 395 23.60 -1.39 -5.51
N CYS A 396 24.03 -1.75 -6.72
CA CYS A 396 23.19 -2.51 -7.66
C CYS A 396 23.10 -4.02 -7.34
N GLU A 397 23.94 -4.55 -6.43
CA GLU A 397 23.87 -5.94 -5.96
C GLU A 397 22.87 -6.13 -4.81
N GLN A 398 22.33 -5.03 -4.28
CA GLN A 398 21.29 -5.07 -3.26
C GLN A 398 20.07 -5.86 -3.76
N LEU A 399 19.56 -6.77 -2.92
CA LEU A 399 18.35 -7.54 -3.22
C LEU A 399 17.13 -6.61 -3.23
N VAL A 400 16.26 -6.77 -4.21
CA VAL A 400 15.07 -5.93 -4.39
C VAL A 400 14.10 -6.04 -3.21
N VAL A 401 14.05 -7.18 -2.51
CA VAL A 401 13.23 -7.37 -1.31
C VAL A 401 13.52 -6.34 -0.21
N ASN A 402 14.75 -5.85 -0.12
CA ASN A 402 15.20 -4.90 0.89
C ASN A 402 14.94 -3.43 0.52
N LEU A 403 14.41 -3.16 -0.67
CA LEU A 403 14.08 -1.82 -1.13
C LEU A 403 12.65 -1.41 -0.70
N SER A 404 12.45 -0.11 -0.49
CA SER A 404 11.11 0.44 -0.32
C SER A 404 10.24 0.23 -1.57
N GLY A 405 8.91 0.28 -1.40
CA GLY A 405 7.97 0.07 -2.51
C GLY A 405 8.22 1.00 -3.70
N GLY A 406 8.52 2.28 -3.46
CA GLY A 406 8.83 3.24 -4.52
C GLY A 406 10.13 2.88 -5.27
N ASN A 407 11.16 2.41 -4.57
CA ASN A 407 12.41 1.98 -5.20
C ASN A 407 12.25 0.65 -5.96
N GLN A 408 11.45 -0.29 -5.44
CA GLN A 408 11.07 -1.50 -6.20
C GLN A 408 10.37 -1.13 -7.51
N GLN A 409 9.46 -0.15 -7.49
CA GLN A 409 8.77 0.34 -8.69
C GLN A 409 9.75 0.92 -9.71
N LYS A 410 10.73 1.71 -9.25
CA LYS A 410 11.80 2.27 -10.11
C LYS A 410 12.63 1.17 -10.76
N VAL A 411 12.92 0.06 -10.08
CA VAL A 411 13.60 -1.11 -10.65
C VAL A 411 12.75 -1.76 -11.75
N VAL A 412 11.43 -1.90 -11.55
CA VAL A 412 10.53 -2.43 -12.60
C VAL A 412 10.47 -1.50 -13.80
N ILE A 413 10.47 -0.18 -13.60
CA ILE A 413 10.55 0.80 -14.69
C ILE A 413 11.88 0.66 -15.44
N ALA A 414 13.01 0.58 -14.72
CA ALA A 414 14.34 0.38 -15.29
C ALA A 414 14.40 -0.84 -16.22
N LYS A 415 13.78 -1.94 -15.82
CA LYS A 415 13.66 -3.17 -16.64
C LYS A 415 13.06 -2.89 -18.03
N TRP A 416 11.95 -2.14 -18.08
CA TRP A 416 11.26 -1.83 -19.33
C TRP A 416 11.94 -0.74 -20.15
N LEU A 417 12.63 0.19 -19.50
CA LEU A 417 13.48 1.17 -20.17
C LEU A 417 14.73 0.53 -20.75
N THR A 418 15.33 -0.47 -20.09
CA THR A 418 16.43 -1.27 -20.63
C THR A 418 16.00 -2.01 -21.89
N ARG A 419 14.75 -2.48 -21.96
CA ARG A 419 14.16 -3.11 -23.14
C ARG A 419 13.84 -2.12 -24.27
N ASP A 420 13.96 -0.81 -24.02
CA ASP A 420 13.55 0.26 -24.94
C ASP A 420 12.08 0.17 -25.39
N SER A 421 11.19 -0.20 -24.48
CA SER A 421 9.77 -0.30 -24.76
C SER A 421 9.20 1.07 -25.19
N GLU A 422 8.43 1.09 -26.31
CA GLU A 422 7.81 2.29 -26.86
C GLU A 422 6.46 2.57 -26.21
N ILE A 423 5.76 1.53 -25.80
CA ILE A 423 4.44 1.58 -25.13
C ILE A 423 4.62 1.02 -23.73
N LEU A 424 4.24 1.78 -22.72
CA LEU A 424 4.35 1.40 -21.31
C LEU A 424 2.96 1.37 -20.66
N ILE A 425 2.59 0.25 -20.09
CA ILE A 425 1.35 0.11 -19.32
C ILE A 425 1.71 0.19 -17.84
N PHE A 426 1.18 1.19 -17.16
CA PHE A 426 1.32 1.42 -15.71
C PHE A 426 0.02 1.05 -15.02
N ASP A 427 -0.04 -0.13 -14.42
CA ASP A 427 -1.22 -0.62 -13.71
C ASP A 427 -1.07 -0.33 -12.22
N GLU A 428 -1.88 0.61 -11.69
CA GLU A 428 -1.83 1.14 -10.34
C GLU A 428 -0.38 1.46 -9.88
N PRO A 429 0.36 2.30 -10.63
CA PRO A 429 1.80 2.48 -10.44
C PRO A 429 2.18 3.05 -9.07
N THR A 430 1.23 3.64 -8.37
CA THR A 430 1.44 4.30 -7.07
C THR A 430 0.80 3.55 -5.90
N ARG A 431 0.28 2.35 -6.12
CA ARG A 431 -0.30 1.53 -5.06
C ARG A 431 0.77 1.07 -4.07
N GLY A 432 0.52 1.32 -2.77
CA GLY A 432 1.45 0.97 -1.69
C GLY A 432 2.79 1.71 -1.75
N ILE A 433 2.79 2.92 -2.33
CA ILE A 433 3.92 3.84 -2.39
C ILE A 433 3.57 5.08 -1.55
N ASP A 434 4.56 5.64 -0.87
CA ASP A 434 4.42 6.88 -0.11
C ASP A 434 4.14 8.11 -0.98
N VAL A 435 3.63 9.20 -0.37
CA VAL A 435 3.18 10.39 -1.08
C VAL A 435 4.32 11.05 -1.87
N GLY A 436 5.53 11.10 -1.29
CA GLY A 436 6.69 11.70 -1.96
C GLY A 436 7.11 10.90 -3.20
N ALA A 437 7.15 9.57 -3.08
CA ALA A 437 7.50 8.69 -4.20
C ALA A 437 6.39 8.64 -5.27
N LYS A 438 5.10 8.82 -4.92
CA LYS A 438 4.02 8.97 -5.93
C LYS A 438 4.31 10.11 -6.89
N ASN A 439 4.62 11.29 -6.35
CA ASN A 439 4.92 12.46 -7.18
C ASN A 439 6.16 12.23 -8.07
N GLU A 440 7.18 11.54 -7.57
CA GLU A 440 8.34 11.16 -8.39
C GLU A 440 7.95 10.26 -9.57
N ILE A 441 7.04 9.29 -9.37
CA ILE A 441 6.53 8.43 -10.45
C ILE A 441 5.72 9.24 -11.47
N TYR A 442 4.84 10.16 -11.05
CA TYR A 442 4.10 11.02 -11.97
C TYR A 442 5.02 11.93 -12.78
N LYS A 443 6.02 12.55 -12.15
CA LYS A 443 7.04 13.34 -12.88
C LYS A 443 7.81 12.49 -13.87
N LEU A 444 8.16 11.26 -13.50
CA LEU A 444 8.82 10.31 -14.39
C LEU A 444 7.95 9.97 -15.60
N MET A 445 6.66 9.66 -15.40
CA MET A 445 5.72 9.38 -16.50
C MET A 445 5.60 10.57 -17.45
N ASN A 446 5.48 11.78 -16.91
CA ASN A 446 5.44 13.01 -17.74
C ASN A 446 6.74 13.21 -18.56
N ARG A 447 7.91 12.95 -17.94
CA ARG A 447 9.20 12.99 -18.65
C ARG A 447 9.27 11.94 -19.77
N LEU A 448 8.91 10.70 -19.49
CA LEU A 448 8.91 9.63 -20.50
C LEU A 448 7.97 9.93 -21.67
N ALA A 449 6.79 10.51 -21.38
CA ALA A 449 5.86 10.93 -22.44
C ALA A 449 6.45 12.06 -23.30
N ALA A 450 7.11 13.04 -22.65
CA ALA A 450 7.80 14.13 -23.37
C ALA A 450 8.98 13.63 -24.21
N GLU A 451 9.64 12.53 -23.80
CA GLU A 451 10.68 11.83 -24.58
C GLU A 451 10.10 10.96 -25.72
N GLY A 452 8.78 10.93 -25.88
CA GLY A 452 8.07 10.24 -26.95
C GLY A 452 7.60 8.81 -26.65
N LYS A 453 7.76 8.32 -25.41
CA LYS A 453 7.14 7.06 -24.95
C LYS A 453 5.63 7.26 -24.81
N SER A 454 4.84 6.26 -25.11
CA SER A 454 3.37 6.31 -25.03
C SER A 454 2.91 5.46 -23.85
N ILE A 455 2.04 6.01 -23.00
CA ILE A 455 1.73 5.41 -21.70
C ILE A 455 0.24 5.15 -21.58
N ILE A 456 -0.14 3.96 -21.13
CA ILE A 456 -1.47 3.67 -20.60
C ILE A 456 -1.33 3.66 -19.08
N MET A 457 -2.06 4.54 -18.40
CA MET A 457 -2.08 4.62 -16.95
C MET A 457 -3.42 4.14 -16.41
N ILE A 458 -3.41 3.11 -15.59
CA ILE A 458 -4.59 2.60 -14.88
C ILE A 458 -4.52 3.11 -13.46
N SER A 459 -5.58 3.78 -12.99
CA SER A 459 -5.69 4.26 -11.62
C SER A 459 -7.14 4.23 -11.14
N THR A 460 -7.32 3.97 -9.84
CA THR A 460 -8.62 4.04 -9.15
C THR A 460 -8.97 5.45 -8.74
#